data_a31f407079335c05f05ca64d0b0c5744
#
_entry.id   a31f407079335c05f05ca64d0b0c5744
#
_cell.length_a   1.000
_cell.length_b   1.000
_cell.length_c   1.000
_cell.angle_alpha   90.00
_cell.angle_beta   90.00
_cell.angle_gamma   90.00
#
_symmetry.space_group_name_H-M   'P 1'
#
loop_
_entity.id
_entity.type
_entity.pdbx_description
1 polymer ?
#
loop_
_entity_poly.entity_id
_entity_poly.type
_entity_poly.pdbx_seq_one_letter_code
_entity_poly.pdbx_strand_id
1 'polypeptide(L)'
;MNPYKIEAGTAQHIGNRPQQNDRVALMTGARAPGYVLAVLSDGIAGNAGADQVLHTAKQVFDDFKPGDRAGIERLGQLLREIIQETHMVINMNAVTTQVQAHASFVGLVLSPHGEAVWAHVGDSRLYHFRDGECQARSNDSAYVEHLVSSDRLPPEAARNHRKSKLLLNVLGNNRKDPFVTLGHRSDLAAGDVFLLCSDGLWHFFTDAELGAATARATPRQASEMLINKAAERSQGKGGNCSMAIVKLVRPAQDVGSYAGQPVKRVV
;
A
#
# COMPACT_ATOMS: atom_id res chain seq x y z
N MET A 1 -25.93 2.90 -3.97
CA MET A 1 -24.97 4.01 -4.10
C MET A 1 -23.81 3.75 -3.13
N ASN A 2 -22.58 3.95 -3.57
CA ASN A 2 -21.42 3.83 -2.68
C ASN A 2 -21.54 4.90 -1.57
N PRO A 3 -21.45 4.54 -0.29
CA PRO A 3 -21.62 5.51 0.82
C PRO A 3 -20.48 6.53 0.90
N TYR A 4 -19.46 6.39 0.08
CA TYR A 4 -18.28 7.25 0.02
C TYR A 4 -17.71 7.38 -1.41
N LYS A 5 -16.92 8.43 -1.60
CA LYS A 5 -16.05 8.65 -2.75
C LYS A 5 -14.61 8.38 -2.32
N ILE A 6 -13.79 7.84 -3.21
CA ILE A 6 -12.37 7.62 -2.99
C ILE A 6 -11.59 8.83 -3.49
N GLU A 7 -10.77 9.41 -2.61
CA GLU A 7 -9.73 10.37 -2.96
C GLU A 7 -8.38 9.75 -2.67
N ALA A 8 -7.39 10.04 -3.52
CA ALA A 8 -6.06 9.48 -3.37
C ALA A 8 -4.95 10.48 -3.69
N GLY A 9 -3.77 10.24 -3.15
CA GLY A 9 -2.55 10.99 -3.41
C GLY A 9 -1.33 10.13 -3.21
N THR A 10 -0.29 10.38 -4.00
CA THR A 10 1.01 9.71 -3.88
C THR A 10 2.12 10.74 -3.80
N ALA A 11 3.21 10.40 -3.10
CA ALA A 11 4.44 11.19 -3.12
C ALA A 11 5.65 10.27 -3.04
N GLN A 12 6.74 10.72 -3.67
CA GLN A 12 8.03 10.03 -3.64
C GLN A 12 9.17 11.03 -3.49
N HIS A 13 10.20 10.66 -2.73
CA HIS A 13 11.43 11.40 -2.58
C HIS A 13 12.63 10.46 -2.64
N ILE A 14 13.63 10.83 -3.41
CA ILE A 14 14.82 9.99 -3.64
C ILE A 14 15.71 9.83 -2.39
N GLY A 15 15.59 10.79 -1.44
CA GLY A 15 16.50 10.85 -0.28
C GLY A 15 17.94 11.15 -0.70
N ASN A 16 18.89 10.49 -0.05
CA ASN A 16 20.31 10.57 -0.38
C ASN A 16 20.78 9.43 -1.30
N ARG A 17 19.86 8.73 -1.95
CA ARG A 17 20.19 7.62 -2.85
C ARG A 17 20.50 8.13 -4.26
N PRO A 18 21.33 7.43 -5.04
CA PRO A 18 21.61 7.79 -6.43
C PRO A 18 20.41 7.60 -7.36
N GLN A 19 19.47 6.73 -6.98
CA GLN A 19 18.25 6.45 -7.76
C GLN A 19 17.05 6.14 -6.86
N GLN A 20 15.84 6.31 -7.42
CA GLN A 20 14.60 5.93 -6.78
C GLN A 20 14.30 4.46 -7.08
N ASN A 21 14.40 3.62 -6.05
CA ASN A 21 14.14 2.18 -6.14
C ASN A 21 12.70 1.81 -5.76
N ASP A 22 12.01 2.68 -5.01
CA ASP A 22 10.60 2.44 -4.66
C ASP A 22 9.71 2.64 -5.88
N ARG A 23 8.60 1.92 -5.89
CA ARG A 23 7.49 2.12 -6.83
C ARG A 23 6.17 2.19 -6.09
N VAL A 24 5.30 3.07 -6.57
CA VAL A 24 3.94 3.23 -6.04
C VAL A 24 2.96 3.43 -7.18
N ALA A 25 1.81 2.77 -7.11
CA ALA A 25 0.73 2.93 -8.08
C ALA A 25 -0.64 2.80 -7.46
N LEU A 26 -1.60 3.51 -8.06
CA LEU A 26 -3.04 3.38 -7.84
C LEU A 26 -3.66 2.94 -9.16
N MET A 27 -4.42 1.87 -9.13
CA MET A 27 -4.94 1.22 -10.33
C MET A 27 -6.46 1.02 -10.22
N THR A 28 -7.14 1.19 -11.34
CA THR A 28 -8.54 0.79 -11.54
C THR A 28 -8.59 -0.18 -12.70
N GLY A 29 -9.42 -1.22 -12.61
CA GLY A 29 -9.54 -2.24 -13.64
C GLY A 29 -10.80 -2.06 -14.48
N ALA A 30 -10.68 -2.11 -15.81
CA ALA A 30 -11.84 -2.04 -16.70
C ALA A 30 -12.81 -3.22 -16.50
N ARG A 31 -12.28 -4.40 -16.09
CA ARG A 31 -13.05 -5.61 -15.80
C ARG A 31 -13.58 -5.68 -14.36
N ALA A 32 -13.14 -4.75 -13.50
CA ALA A 32 -13.50 -4.68 -12.09
C ALA A 32 -13.95 -3.25 -11.72
N PRO A 33 -15.08 -2.76 -12.27
CA PRO A 33 -15.55 -1.40 -12.04
C PRO A 33 -15.80 -1.16 -10.55
N GLY A 34 -15.30 -0.02 -10.05
CA GLY A 34 -15.42 0.38 -8.63
C GLY A 34 -14.39 -0.26 -7.69
N TYR A 35 -13.63 -1.26 -8.14
CA TYR A 35 -12.48 -1.78 -7.38
C TYR A 35 -11.25 -0.89 -7.61
N VAL A 36 -10.49 -0.68 -6.54
CA VAL A 36 -9.23 0.08 -6.57
C VAL A 36 -8.12 -0.77 -5.96
N LEU A 37 -7.01 -0.89 -6.66
CA LEU A 37 -5.79 -1.50 -6.17
C LEU A 37 -4.72 -0.42 -5.95
N ALA A 38 -4.22 -0.31 -4.72
CA ALA A 38 -3.02 0.47 -4.40
C ALA A 38 -1.87 -0.49 -4.13
N VAL A 39 -0.70 -0.23 -4.71
CA VAL A 39 0.51 -1.04 -4.51
C VAL A 39 1.70 -0.12 -4.25
N LEU A 40 2.53 -0.51 -3.29
CA LEU A 40 3.83 0.09 -3.05
C LEU A 40 4.86 -1.03 -2.86
N SER A 41 6.04 -0.82 -3.41
CA SER A 41 7.17 -1.74 -3.34
C SER A 41 8.49 -0.97 -3.19
N ASP A 42 9.33 -1.38 -2.25
CA ASP A 42 10.72 -0.94 -2.11
C ASP A 42 11.63 -1.96 -2.80
N GLY A 43 12.40 -1.48 -3.77
CA GLY A 43 13.38 -2.27 -4.52
C GLY A 43 14.72 -2.37 -3.81
N ILE A 44 15.12 -3.57 -3.46
CA ILE A 44 16.36 -3.86 -2.74
C ILE A 44 17.49 -4.09 -3.74
N ALA A 45 18.57 -3.34 -3.58
CA ALA A 45 19.74 -3.32 -4.48
C ALA A 45 19.42 -2.92 -5.93
N GLY A 46 18.39 -2.09 -6.13
CA GLY A 46 17.96 -1.58 -7.43
C GLY A 46 16.45 -1.60 -7.57
N ASN A 47 15.95 -1.04 -8.66
CA ASN A 47 14.52 -0.87 -8.89
C ASN A 47 13.84 -2.07 -9.60
N ALA A 48 14.62 -2.99 -10.18
CA ALA A 48 14.07 -4.07 -11.04
C ALA A 48 13.03 -4.93 -10.33
N GLY A 49 13.21 -5.23 -9.03
CA GLY A 49 12.24 -5.96 -8.24
C GLY A 49 10.92 -5.20 -8.07
N ALA A 50 10.99 -3.92 -7.72
CA ALA A 50 9.81 -3.07 -7.54
C ALA A 50 9.10 -2.77 -8.88
N ASP A 51 9.84 -2.61 -9.97
CA ASP A 51 9.27 -2.49 -11.32
C ASP A 51 8.48 -3.75 -11.69
N GLN A 52 9.01 -4.94 -11.38
CA GLN A 52 8.30 -6.20 -11.62
C GLN A 52 7.03 -6.33 -10.76
N VAL A 53 7.07 -5.88 -9.48
CA VAL A 53 5.88 -5.84 -8.62
C VAL A 53 4.76 -5.05 -9.29
N LEU A 54 5.03 -3.83 -9.76
CA LEU A 54 4.00 -3.00 -10.38
C LEU A 54 3.50 -3.58 -11.70
N HIS A 55 4.40 -4.13 -12.51
CA HIS A 55 4.04 -4.76 -13.78
C HIS A 55 3.08 -5.94 -13.56
N THR A 56 3.45 -6.86 -12.69
CA THR A 56 2.62 -8.04 -12.36
C THR A 56 1.30 -7.62 -11.70
N ALA A 57 1.34 -6.66 -10.75
CA ALA A 57 0.13 -6.19 -10.09
C ALA A 57 -0.87 -5.61 -11.11
N LYS A 58 -0.37 -4.82 -12.08
CA LYS A 58 -1.23 -4.30 -13.15
C LYS A 58 -1.81 -5.41 -14.01
N GLN A 59 -1.00 -6.35 -14.46
CA GLN A 59 -1.41 -7.44 -15.34
C GLN A 59 -2.49 -8.32 -14.67
N VAL A 60 -2.22 -8.78 -13.45
CA VAL A 60 -3.16 -9.64 -12.69
C VAL A 60 -4.45 -8.88 -12.37
N PHE A 61 -4.37 -7.59 -12.04
CA PHE A 61 -5.55 -6.78 -11.74
C PHE A 61 -6.37 -6.44 -12.99
N ASP A 62 -5.75 -6.21 -14.14
CA ASP A 62 -6.45 -6.00 -15.42
C ASP A 62 -7.24 -7.25 -15.84
N ASP A 63 -6.76 -8.45 -15.47
CA ASP A 63 -7.44 -9.72 -15.74
C ASP A 63 -8.45 -10.12 -14.66
N PHE A 64 -8.43 -9.46 -13.52
CA PHE A 64 -9.33 -9.74 -12.41
C PHE A 64 -10.79 -9.50 -12.76
N LYS A 65 -11.61 -10.53 -12.52
CA LYS A 65 -13.07 -10.51 -12.71
C LYS A 65 -13.75 -10.81 -11.39
N PRO A 66 -14.34 -9.80 -10.73
CA PRO A 66 -14.97 -9.99 -9.42
C PRO A 66 -16.28 -10.78 -9.47
N GLY A 67 -16.86 -11.03 -10.67
CA GLY A 67 -18.24 -11.52 -10.79
C GLY A 67 -19.24 -10.47 -10.28
N ASP A 68 -20.34 -10.91 -9.69
CA ASP A 68 -21.33 -10.00 -9.08
C ASP A 68 -20.75 -9.30 -7.83
N ARG A 69 -19.97 -10.02 -7.04
CA ARG A 69 -19.26 -9.50 -5.86
C ARG A 69 -18.07 -10.40 -5.51
N ALA A 70 -16.88 -9.82 -5.45
CA ALA A 70 -15.73 -10.48 -4.86
C ALA A 70 -15.67 -10.17 -3.36
N GLY A 71 -15.85 -11.20 -2.53
CA GLY A 71 -15.70 -11.09 -1.08
C GLY A 71 -14.22 -11.08 -0.64
N ILE A 72 -14.01 -10.94 0.68
CA ILE A 72 -12.69 -10.82 1.32
C ILE A 72 -11.72 -11.93 0.89
N GLU A 73 -12.19 -13.18 0.84
CA GLU A 73 -11.35 -14.32 0.41
C GLU A 73 -10.85 -14.15 -1.03
N ARG A 74 -11.73 -13.77 -1.97
CA ARG A 74 -11.36 -13.59 -3.37
C ARG A 74 -10.41 -12.40 -3.57
N LEU A 75 -10.59 -11.32 -2.79
CA LEU A 75 -9.67 -10.18 -2.79
C LEU A 75 -8.31 -10.55 -2.16
N GLY A 76 -8.32 -11.35 -1.10
CA GLY A 76 -7.11 -11.90 -0.51
C GLY A 76 -6.35 -12.83 -1.47
N GLN A 77 -7.08 -13.64 -2.25
CA GLN A 77 -6.51 -14.50 -3.27
C GLN A 77 -5.86 -13.69 -4.39
N LEU A 78 -6.51 -12.61 -4.87
CA LEU A 78 -5.94 -11.69 -5.85
C LEU A 78 -4.57 -11.14 -5.40
N LEU A 79 -4.46 -10.69 -4.14
CA LEU A 79 -3.19 -10.18 -3.61
C LEU A 79 -2.13 -11.29 -3.50
N ARG A 80 -2.52 -12.51 -3.14
CA ARG A 80 -1.60 -13.66 -3.12
C ARG A 80 -1.13 -14.03 -4.52
N GLU A 81 -1.99 -14.01 -5.52
CA GLU A 81 -1.65 -14.24 -6.93
C GLU A 81 -0.60 -13.23 -7.40
N ILE A 82 -0.80 -11.94 -7.13
CA ILE A 82 0.18 -10.88 -7.46
C ILE A 82 1.54 -11.18 -6.80
N ILE A 83 1.55 -11.52 -5.52
CA ILE A 83 2.77 -11.80 -4.76
C ILE A 83 3.50 -13.03 -5.31
N GLN A 84 2.78 -14.13 -5.52
CA GLN A 84 3.36 -15.40 -5.98
C GLN A 84 3.90 -15.29 -7.41
N GLU A 85 3.13 -14.69 -8.30
CA GLU A 85 3.54 -14.49 -9.69
C GLU A 85 4.75 -13.55 -9.78
N THR A 86 4.74 -12.43 -9.04
CA THR A 86 5.89 -11.53 -8.97
C THR A 86 7.14 -12.25 -8.47
N HIS A 87 7.02 -13.00 -7.38
CA HIS A 87 8.13 -13.77 -6.80
C HIS A 87 8.72 -14.75 -7.82
N MET A 88 7.87 -15.48 -8.51
CA MET A 88 8.27 -16.44 -9.55
C MET A 88 8.98 -15.75 -10.71
N VAL A 89 8.41 -14.65 -11.23
CA VAL A 89 9.00 -13.92 -12.37
C VAL A 89 10.34 -13.31 -12.01
N ILE A 90 10.51 -12.72 -10.82
CA ILE A 90 11.80 -12.19 -10.37
C ILE A 90 12.85 -13.33 -10.34
N ASN A 91 12.50 -14.50 -9.79
CA ASN A 91 13.44 -15.63 -9.74
C ASN A 91 13.77 -16.21 -11.13
N MET A 92 12.79 -16.27 -12.04
CA MET A 92 13.03 -16.67 -13.43
C MET A 92 13.96 -15.70 -14.16
N ASN A 93 13.74 -14.39 -14.00
CA ASN A 93 14.59 -13.35 -14.58
C ASN A 93 16.03 -13.44 -14.05
N ALA A 94 16.21 -13.77 -12.76
CA ALA A 94 17.53 -13.93 -12.17
C ALA A 94 18.35 -15.05 -12.82
N VAL A 95 17.71 -16.14 -13.26
CA VAL A 95 18.38 -17.23 -13.98
C VAL A 95 18.93 -16.76 -15.32
N THR A 96 18.18 -15.90 -16.03
CA THR A 96 18.56 -15.40 -17.34
C THR A 96 19.57 -14.27 -17.29
N THR A 97 19.36 -13.32 -16.37
CA THR A 97 20.19 -12.10 -16.25
C THR A 97 21.40 -12.27 -15.33
N GLN A 98 21.44 -13.35 -14.53
CA GLN A 98 22.40 -13.59 -13.45
C GLN A 98 22.41 -12.46 -12.39
N VAL A 99 21.36 -11.66 -12.32
CA VAL A 99 21.17 -10.59 -11.35
C VAL A 99 19.95 -10.90 -10.48
N GLN A 100 20.17 -11.13 -9.19
CA GLN A 100 19.10 -11.40 -8.24
C GLN A 100 18.50 -10.07 -7.75
N ALA A 101 17.31 -9.74 -8.21
CA ALA A 101 16.53 -8.62 -7.69
C ALA A 101 15.69 -9.07 -6.49
N HIS A 102 15.43 -8.14 -5.59
CA HIS A 102 14.53 -8.33 -4.46
C HIS A 102 13.63 -7.11 -4.29
N ALA A 103 12.46 -7.31 -3.69
CA ALA A 103 11.55 -6.22 -3.37
C ALA A 103 10.66 -6.55 -2.17
N SER A 104 10.23 -5.50 -1.44
CA SER A 104 9.09 -5.58 -0.55
C SER A 104 7.78 -5.53 -1.34
N PHE A 105 6.68 -5.81 -0.69
CA PHE A 105 5.33 -5.63 -1.24
C PHE A 105 4.38 -5.16 -0.15
N VAL A 106 3.61 -4.12 -0.44
CA VAL A 106 2.40 -3.81 0.28
C VAL A 106 1.31 -3.44 -0.72
N GLY A 107 0.19 -4.12 -0.65
CA GLY A 107 -0.96 -3.95 -1.54
C GLY A 107 -2.26 -3.83 -0.79
N LEU A 108 -3.17 -3.00 -1.28
CA LEU A 108 -4.51 -2.76 -0.77
C LEU A 108 -5.51 -2.86 -1.91
N VAL A 109 -6.53 -3.68 -1.75
CA VAL A 109 -7.71 -3.69 -2.64
C VAL A 109 -8.91 -3.14 -1.89
N LEU A 110 -9.56 -2.15 -2.47
CA LEU A 110 -10.87 -1.65 -2.03
C LEU A 110 -11.96 -2.15 -2.96
N SER A 111 -13.04 -2.68 -2.39
CA SER A 111 -14.24 -3.07 -3.15
C SER A 111 -15.29 -1.96 -3.12
N PRO A 112 -16.17 -1.88 -4.15
CA PRO A 112 -17.31 -0.96 -4.12
C PRO A 112 -18.37 -1.36 -3.08
N HIS A 113 -18.19 -2.47 -2.37
CA HIS A 113 -19.10 -3.01 -1.38
C HIS A 113 -18.70 -2.71 0.07
N GLY A 114 -17.74 -1.80 0.28
CA GLY A 114 -17.31 -1.38 1.62
C GLY A 114 -16.30 -2.32 2.27
N GLU A 115 -15.52 -3.04 1.47
CA GLU A 115 -14.49 -3.96 1.95
C GLU A 115 -13.11 -3.48 1.54
N ALA A 116 -12.14 -3.63 2.44
CA ALA A 116 -10.72 -3.48 2.18
C ALA A 116 -10.01 -4.78 2.51
N VAL A 117 -9.10 -5.20 1.65
CA VAL A 117 -8.17 -6.30 1.93
C VAL A 117 -6.77 -5.84 1.59
N TRP A 118 -5.83 -6.13 2.46
CA TRP A 118 -4.42 -5.80 2.22
C TRP A 118 -3.52 -6.99 2.47
N ALA A 119 -2.38 -6.98 1.80
CA ALA A 119 -1.31 -7.94 2.00
C ALA A 119 0.03 -7.23 2.09
N HIS A 120 0.99 -7.81 2.80
CA HIS A 120 2.36 -7.32 2.77
C HIS A 120 3.39 -8.45 2.89
N VAL A 121 4.58 -8.17 2.33
CA VAL A 121 5.82 -8.94 2.39
C VAL A 121 6.97 -7.94 2.58
N GLY A 122 7.79 -8.11 3.61
CA GLY A 122 8.91 -7.20 3.91
C GLY A 122 8.56 -6.18 4.99
N ASP A 123 9.15 -5.00 4.90
CA ASP A 123 9.12 -3.93 5.90
C ASP A 123 8.37 -2.66 5.45
N SER A 124 7.86 -2.62 4.23
CA SER A 124 6.90 -1.60 3.83
C SER A 124 5.59 -1.80 4.58
N ARG A 125 4.93 -0.72 4.97
CA ARG A 125 3.78 -0.77 5.88
C ARG A 125 2.50 -0.26 5.25
N LEU A 126 1.37 -0.83 5.72
CA LEU A 126 0.05 -0.27 5.56
C LEU A 126 -0.48 0.15 6.93
N TYR A 127 -1.10 1.31 6.97
CA TYR A 127 -1.88 1.82 8.10
C TYR A 127 -3.32 2.04 7.67
N HIS A 128 -4.26 1.69 8.54
CA HIS A 128 -5.66 2.09 8.45
C HIS A 128 -5.97 3.04 9.60
N PHE A 129 -6.38 4.25 9.29
CA PHE A 129 -6.82 5.25 10.24
C PHE A 129 -8.32 5.52 10.09
N ARG A 130 -8.98 5.81 11.19
CA ARG A 130 -10.34 6.36 11.24
C ARG A 130 -10.34 7.52 12.21
N ASP A 131 -10.78 8.70 11.76
CA ASP A 131 -10.77 9.94 12.53
C ASP A 131 -9.39 10.31 13.12
N GLY A 132 -8.34 9.96 12.43
CA GLY A 132 -6.95 10.19 12.84
C GLY A 132 -6.36 9.15 13.79
N GLU A 133 -7.13 8.19 14.24
CA GLU A 133 -6.66 7.10 15.11
C GLU A 133 -6.31 5.86 14.31
N CYS A 134 -5.18 5.23 14.65
CA CYS A 134 -4.73 4.00 14.00
C CYS A 134 -5.60 2.81 14.43
N GLN A 135 -6.40 2.30 13.50
CA GLN A 135 -7.28 1.14 13.71
C GLN A 135 -6.57 -0.18 13.42
N ALA A 136 -5.65 -0.17 12.45
CA ALA A 136 -4.85 -1.33 12.07
C ALA A 136 -3.54 -0.89 11.43
N ARG A 137 -2.52 -1.72 11.57
CA ARG A 137 -1.22 -1.58 10.92
C ARG A 137 -0.72 -2.97 10.51
N SER A 138 -0.06 -3.06 9.35
CA SER A 138 0.67 -4.28 8.99
C SER A 138 1.78 -4.57 10.00
N ASN A 139 1.97 -5.85 10.33
CA ASN A 139 2.99 -6.28 11.27
C ASN A 139 4.22 -6.79 10.51
N ASP A 140 5.23 -5.94 10.37
CA ASP A 140 6.51 -6.26 9.74
C ASP A 140 7.32 -7.32 10.52
N SER A 141 7.05 -7.49 11.83
CA SER A 141 7.65 -8.56 12.62
C SER A 141 6.95 -9.92 12.49
N ALA A 142 5.79 -10.00 11.83
CA ALA A 142 4.99 -11.23 11.76
C ALA A 142 5.78 -12.45 11.26
N TYR A 143 6.70 -12.23 10.32
CA TYR A 143 7.57 -13.30 9.83
C TYR A 143 8.52 -13.82 10.91
N VAL A 144 9.14 -12.95 11.70
CA VAL A 144 10.03 -13.33 12.81
C VAL A 144 9.23 -14.04 13.90
N GLU A 145 8.03 -13.54 14.21
CA GLU A 145 7.11 -14.18 15.16
C GLU A 145 6.68 -15.58 14.69
N HIS A 146 6.42 -15.74 13.39
CA HIS A 146 6.14 -17.05 12.79
C HIS A 146 7.33 -18.01 12.89
N LEU A 147 8.55 -17.54 12.67
CA LEU A 147 9.75 -18.37 12.82
C LEU A 147 9.96 -18.82 14.26
N VAL A 148 9.71 -17.97 15.24
CA VAL A 148 9.80 -18.30 16.67
C VAL A 148 8.73 -19.31 17.05
N SER A 149 7.48 -19.09 16.68
CA SER A 149 6.35 -19.97 17.01
C SER A 149 6.42 -21.35 16.36
N SER A 150 7.16 -21.47 15.24
CA SER A 150 7.41 -22.75 14.54
C SER A 150 8.74 -23.42 14.90
N ASP A 151 9.38 -23.01 15.99
CA ASP A 151 10.69 -23.50 16.47
C ASP A 151 11.83 -23.41 15.46
N ARG A 152 11.66 -22.60 14.42
CA ARG A 152 12.71 -22.38 13.37
C ARG A 152 13.72 -21.30 13.77
N LEU A 153 13.41 -20.51 14.80
CA LEU A 153 14.27 -19.47 15.31
C LEU A 153 14.15 -19.36 16.84
N PRO A 154 15.25 -19.49 17.61
CA PRO A 154 15.21 -19.27 19.05
C PRO A 154 14.80 -17.82 19.38
N PRO A 155 14.01 -17.60 20.46
CA PRO A 155 13.56 -16.27 20.87
C PRO A 155 14.68 -15.26 21.10
N GLU A 156 15.85 -15.71 21.53
CA GLU A 156 17.04 -14.88 21.73
C GLU A 156 17.61 -14.37 20.39
N ALA A 157 17.65 -15.24 19.37
CA ALA A 157 18.09 -14.87 18.02
C ALA A 157 17.08 -13.92 17.36
N ALA A 158 15.78 -14.04 17.64
CA ALA A 158 14.74 -13.16 17.12
C ALA A 158 14.97 -11.68 17.50
N ARG A 159 15.47 -11.41 18.71
CA ARG A 159 15.81 -10.04 19.15
C ARG A 159 16.89 -9.39 18.29
N ASN A 160 17.86 -10.18 17.84
CA ASN A 160 18.94 -9.73 16.97
C ASN A 160 18.50 -9.63 15.51
N HIS A 161 17.58 -10.51 15.04
CA HIS A 161 16.99 -10.46 13.71
C HIS A 161 16.14 -9.21 13.47
N ARG A 162 15.46 -8.67 14.48
CA ARG A 162 14.75 -7.39 14.40
C ARG A 162 15.67 -6.22 14.04
N LYS A 163 16.96 -6.31 14.41
CA LYS A 163 17.97 -5.28 14.10
C LYS A 163 18.73 -5.54 12.79
N SER A 164 18.81 -6.80 12.35
CA SER A 164 19.57 -7.22 11.18
C SER A 164 18.74 -7.30 9.91
N LYS A 165 17.78 -6.40 9.73
CA LYS A 165 16.93 -6.25 8.54
C LYS A 165 16.19 -7.54 8.21
N LEU A 166 14.90 -7.51 8.30
CA LEU A 166 13.93 -8.49 7.84
C LEU A 166 14.01 -8.86 6.34
N LEU A 167 15.18 -8.65 5.73
CA LEU A 167 15.56 -8.99 4.37
C LEU A 167 15.41 -10.49 4.03
N LEU A 168 14.99 -11.29 5.01
CA LEU A 168 14.69 -12.70 4.78
C LEU A 168 13.29 -12.93 4.22
N ASN A 169 12.36 -11.98 4.39
CA ASN A 169 11.00 -12.07 3.86
C ASN A 169 10.80 -11.06 2.73
N VAL A 170 11.29 -11.38 1.55
CA VAL A 170 11.23 -10.51 0.36
C VAL A 170 10.84 -11.31 -0.87
N LEU A 171 10.28 -10.63 -1.86
CA LEU A 171 10.08 -11.19 -3.18
C LEU A 171 11.44 -11.42 -3.87
N GLY A 172 11.52 -12.45 -4.69
CA GLY A 172 12.76 -12.81 -5.38
C GLY A 172 13.77 -13.59 -4.53
N ASN A 173 13.43 -14.04 -3.32
CA ASN A 173 14.29 -14.92 -2.56
C ASN A 173 14.22 -16.35 -3.14
N ASN A 174 15.29 -16.79 -3.81
CA ASN A 174 15.34 -18.10 -4.48
C ASN A 174 15.44 -19.31 -3.53
N ARG A 175 15.54 -19.10 -2.22
CA ARG A 175 15.67 -20.17 -1.22
C ARG A 175 14.35 -20.53 -0.53
N LYS A 176 13.36 -19.68 -0.62
CA LYS A 176 12.06 -19.85 0.06
C LYS A 176 11.00 -18.93 -0.51
N ASP A 177 9.76 -19.38 -0.40
CA ASP A 177 8.60 -18.58 -0.71
C ASP A 177 8.41 -17.42 0.29
N PRO A 178 7.81 -16.31 -0.14
CA PRO A 178 7.52 -15.19 0.73
C PRO A 178 6.42 -15.55 1.73
N PHE A 179 6.63 -15.15 2.99
CA PHE A 179 5.59 -15.21 4.02
C PHE A 179 4.65 -14.02 3.84
N VAL A 180 3.40 -14.30 3.46
CA VAL A 180 2.38 -13.29 3.16
C VAL A 180 1.49 -13.06 4.37
N THR A 181 1.45 -11.84 4.87
CA THR A 181 0.50 -11.42 5.90
C THR A 181 -0.69 -10.73 5.25
N LEU A 182 -1.90 -11.13 5.64
CA LEU A 182 -3.16 -10.55 5.19
C LEU A 182 -3.88 -9.86 6.34
N GLY A 183 -4.58 -8.78 6.01
CA GLY A 183 -5.56 -8.14 6.87
C GLY A 183 -6.76 -7.66 6.07
N HIS A 184 -7.87 -7.37 6.74
CA HIS A 184 -9.09 -6.91 6.08
C HIS A 184 -9.95 -6.03 6.97
N ARG A 185 -10.88 -5.32 6.34
CA ARG A 185 -11.94 -4.54 6.97
C ARG A 185 -13.21 -4.61 6.11
N SER A 186 -14.36 -4.76 6.72
CA SER A 186 -15.65 -4.91 6.01
C SER A 186 -16.70 -3.84 6.38
N ASP A 187 -16.33 -2.88 7.21
CA ASP A 187 -17.20 -1.80 7.68
C ASP A 187 -16.66 -0.42 7.30
N LEU A 188 -16.22 -0.29 6.04
CA LEU A 188 -15.64 0.96 5.54
C LEU A 188 -16.65 2.10 5.53
N ALA A 189 -16.21 3.27 5.97
CA ALA A 189 -17.02 4.48 6.04
C ALA A 189 -16.23 5.71 5.56
N ALA A 190 -16.95 6.78 5.27
CA ALA A 190 -16.31 8.08 5.07
C ALA A 190 -15.56 8.49 6.34
N GLY A 191 -14.31 8.91 6.19
CA GLY A 191 -13.36 9.15 7.28
C GLY A 191 -12.25 8.10 7.38
N ASP A 192 -12.44 6.92 6.78
CA ASP A 192 -11.37 5.93 6.69
C ASP A 192 -10.25 6.41 5.77
N VAL A 193 -9.01 6.19 6.20
CA VAL A 193 -7.80 6.50 5.45
C VAL A 193 -6.87 5.29 5.48
N PHE A 194 -6.38 4.89 4.32
CA PHE A 194 -5.32 3.92 4.18
C PHE A 194 -4.05 4.64 3.71
N LEU A 195 -2.94 4.38 4.41
CA LEU A 195 -1.61 4.86 4.04
C LEU A 195 -0.70 3.65 3.80
N LEU A 196 -0.20 3.52 2.58
CA LEU A 196 0.87 2.60 2.23
C LEU A 196 2.18 3.40 2.19
N CYS A 197 3.26 2.90 2.79
CA CYS A 197 4.53 3.61 2.76
C CYS A 197 5.76 2.68 2.87
N SER A 198 6.89 3.12 2.30
CA SER A 198 8.19 2.50 2.53
C SER A 198 8.78 2.90 3.88
N ASP A 199 9.89 2.26 4.27
CA ASP A 199 10.61 2.51 5.52
C ASP A 199 11.11 3.94 5.64
N GLY A 200 11.44 4.59 4.52
CA GLY A 200 11.85 5.99 4.45
C GLY A 200 10.79 6.99 4.93
N LEU A 201 9.53 6.57 5.09
CA LEU A 201 8.52 7.39 5.77
C LEU A 201 8.36 6.99 7.22
N TRP A 202 7.96 5.74 7.49
CA TRP A 202 7.49 5.35 8.82
C TRP A 202 8.58 5.38 9.91
N HIS A 203 9.85 5.35 9.55
CA HIS A 203 10.95 5.53 10.50
C HIS A 203 10.97 6.93 11.16
N PHE A 204 10.38 7.93 10.52
CA PHE A 204 10.43 9.32 10.96
C PHE A 204 9.15 9.83 11.62
N PHE A 205 8.11 8.97 11.73
CA PHE A 205 6.81 9.37 12.28
C PHE A 205 6.26 8.34 13.24
N THR A 206 5.56 8.83 14.25
CA THR A 206 4.68 8.00 15.07
C THR A 206 3.36 7.73 14.35
N ASP A 207 2.65 6.67 14.73
CA ASP A 207 1.34 6.34 14.16
C ASP A 207 0.34 7.50 14.38
N ALA A 208 0.42 8.20 15.53
CA ALA A 208 -0.41 9.36 15.85
C ALA A 208 -0.14 10.58 14.93
N GLU A 209 1.12 10.86 14.60
CA GLU A 209 1.48 11.92 13.65
C GLU A 209 0.97 11.64 12.25
N LEU A 210 1.10 10.38 11.78
CA LEU A 210 0.58 9.94 10.47
C LEU A 210 -0.94 10.06 10.43
N GLY A 211 -1.63 9.61 11.47
CA GLY A 211 -3.07 9.71 11.60
C GLY A 211 -3.56 11.15 11.58
N ALA A 212 -2.95 12.03 12.39
CA ALA A 212 -3.31 13.45 12.46
C ALA A 212 -3.10 14.18 11.11
N ALA A 213 -2.01 13.86 10.41
CA ALA A 213 -1.70 14.44 9.10
C ALA A 213 -2.74 14.05 8.04
N THR A 214 -3.10 12.76 7.99
CA THR A 214 -4.02 12.21 6.98
C THR A 214 -5.48 12.57 7.27
N ALA A 215 -5.86 12.77 8.53
CA ALA A 215 -7.22 13.16 8.89
C ALA A 215 -7.58 14.58 8.42
N ARG A 216 -6.68 15.55 8.58
CA ARG A 216 -6.93 16.99 8.41
C ARG A 216 -6.79 17.50 6.99
N ALA A 217 -6.00 16.82 6.16
CA ALA A 217 -5.66 17.27 4.82
C ALA A 217 -6.28 16.38 3.74
N THR A 218 -6.33 16.87 2.49
CA THR A 218 -6.57 16.01 1.34
C THR A 218 -5.41 15.04 1.18
N PRO A 219 -5.61 13.85 0.55
CA PRO A 219 -4.53 12.89 0.33
C PRO A 219 -3.29 13.51 -0.35
N ARG A 220 -3.49 14.38 -1.32
CA ARG A 220 -2.41 15.08 -2.01
C ARG A 220 -1.63 15.99 -1.05
N GLN A 221 -2.33 16.85 -0.30
CA GLN A 221 -1.69 17.77 0.65
C GLN A 221 -0.97 17.01 1.75
N ALA A 222 -1.59 15.93 2.28
CA ALA A 222 -0.98 15.10 3.31
C ALA A 222 0.30 14.43 2.80
N SER A 223 0.28 13.88 1.57
CA SER A 223 1.44 13.22 1.00
C SER A 223 2.59 14.20 0.72
N GLU A 224 2.32 15.40 0.19
CA GLU A 224 3.31 16.46 -0.01
C GLU A 224 3.92 16.94 1.33
N MET A 225 3.09 17.12 2.36
CA MET A 225 3.54 17.54 3.69
C MET A 225 4.41 16.48 4.37
N LEU A 226 3.96 15.22 4.35
CA LEU A 226 4.66 14.11 4.99
C LEU A 226 6.01 13.83 4.31
N ILE A 227 6.10 13.87 2.98
CA ILE A 227 7.34 13.63 2.25
C ILE A 227 8.38 14.72 2.57
N ASN A 228 7.98 15.99 2.60
CA ASN A 228 8.87 17.10 2.94
C ASN A 228 9.34 16.99 4.39
N LYS A 229 8.45 16.62 5.30
CA LYS A 229 8.80 16.45 6.72
C LYS A 229 9.71 15.26 6.97
N ALA A 230 9.56 14.15 6.22
CA ALA A 230 10.48 13.02 6.25
C ALA A 230 11.89 13.45 5.78
N ALA A 231 11.97 14.20 4.68
CA ALA A 231 13.24 14.74 4.17
C ALA A 231 13.93 15.65 5.19
N GLU A 232 13.19 16.55 5.85
CA GLU A 232 13.72 17.39 6.95
C GLU A 232 14.25 16.53 8.12
N ARG A 233 13.42 15.59 8.63
CA ARG A 233 13.75 14.76 9.79
C ARG A 233 14.94 13.83 9.53
N SER A 234 15.11 13.40 8.28
CA SER A 234 16.23 12.55 7.88
C SER A 234 17.58 13.27 7.86
N GLN A 235 17.58 14.60 7.88
CA GLN A 235 18.81 15.43 7.85
C GLN A 235 19.77 15.04 6.71
N GLY A 236 19.23 14.73 5.53
CA GLY A 236 20.01 14.30 4.37
C GLY A 236 20.56 12.86 4.44
N LYS A 237 20.14 12.06 5.43
CA LYS A 237 20.57 10.65 5.59
C LYS A 237 19.47 9.66 5.24
N GLY A 238 18.30 10.13 4.83
CA GLY A 238 17.14 9.28 4.48
C GLY A 238 17.38 8.48 3.21
N GLY A 239 16.81 7.26 3.18
CA GLY A 239 16.69 6.46 1.97
C GLY A 239 15.58 6.97 1.04
N ASN A 240 15.24 6.14 0.04
CA ASN A 240 14.02 6.40 -0.74
C ASN A 240 12.81 6.45 0.20
N CYS A 241 11.89 7.35 -0.08
CA CYS A 241 10.69 7.54 0.70
C CYS A 241 9.50 7.64 -0.25
N SER A 242 8.55 6.74 -0.10
CA SER A 242 7.39 6.66 -0.99
C SER A 242 6.13 6.37 -0.20
N MET A 243 5.01 6.91 -0.67
CA MET A 243 3.71 6.65 -0.06
C MET A 243 2.56 6.74 -1.05
N ALA A 244 1.45 6.06 -0.70
CA ALA A 244 0.12 6.26 -1.26
C ALA A 244 -0.87 6.47 -0.12
N ILE A 245 -1.72 7.48 -0.22
CA ILE A 245 -2.82 7.74 0.70
C ILE A 245 -4.12 7.56 -0.07
N VAL A 246 -5.01 6.73 0.45
CA VAL A 246 -6.37 6.50 -0.05
C VAL A 246 -7.36 6.86 1.04
N LYS A 247 -8.20 7.86 0.80
CA LYS A 247 -9.16 8.42 1.77
C LYS A 247 -10.57 8.24 1.27
N LEU A 248 -11.44 7.75 2.14
CA LEU A 248 -12.86 7.63 1.88
C LEU A 248 -13.56 8.90 2.37
N VAL A 249 -14.15 9.65 1.46
CA VAL A 249 -14.82 10.92 1.77
C VAL A 249 -16.32 10.82 1.47
N ARG A 250 -17.12 11.63 2.15
CA ARG A 250 -18.54 11.71 1.83
C ARG A 250 -18.72 12.21 0.40
N PRO A 251 -19.61 11.59 -0.40
CA PRO A 251 -19.97 12.15 -1.69
C PRO A 251 -20.46 13.60 -1.52
N ALA A 252 -20.13 14.50 -2.44
CA ALA A 252 -20.73 15.81 -2.46
C ALA A 252 -22.26 15.63 -2.54
N GLN A 253 -23.00 16.29 -1.66
CA GLN A 253 -24.45 16.34 -1.82
C GLN A 253 -24.71 17.06 -3.14
N ASP A 254 -25.49 16.45 -4.03
CA ASP A 254 -26.03 17.15 -5.19
C ASP A 254 -26.80 18.37 -4.66
N VAL A 255 -26.20 19.54 -4.78
CA VAL A 255 -26.91 20.80 -4.60
C VAL A 255 -27.87 20.84 -5.77
N GLY A 256 -29.12 20.48 -5.47
CA GLY A 256 -30.17 20.35 -6.47
C GLY A 256 -30.10 21.54 -7.43
N SER A 257 -30.18 21.24 -8.72
CA SER A 257 -30.17 22.23 -9.81
C SER A 257 -31.07 23.41 -9.40
N TYR A 258 -30.45 24.59 -9.32
CA TYR A 258 -31.21 25.83 -9.15
C TYR A 258 -32.18 25.89 -10.32
N ALA A 259 -33.43 25.48 -10.11
CA ALA A 259 -34.51 25.75 -11.02
C ALA A 259 -34.68 27.27 -11.03
N GLY A 260 -34.11 27.92 -12.04
CA GLY A 260 -34.20 29.36 -12.22
C GLY A 260 -35.68 29.76 -12.21
N GLN A 261 -36.07 30.60 -11.27
CA GLN A 261 -37.39 31.20 -11.27
C GLN A 261 -37.55 31.95 -12.60
N PRO A 262 -38.68 31.75 -13.31
CA PRO A 262 -38.92 32.50 -14.55
C PRO A 262 -38.98 33.96 -14.25
N VAL A 263 -38.10 34.76 -14.88
CA VAL A 263 -38.10 36.20 -14.84
C VAL A 263 -39.46 36.67 -15.41
N LYS A 264 -40.36 37.20 -14.53
CA LYS A 264 -41.56 37.87 -14.98
C LYS A 264 -41.15 39.10 -15.74
N ARG A 265 -41.33 39.09 -17.08
CA ARG A 265 -41.29 40.33 -17.89
C ARG A 265 -42.44 41.21 -17.45
N VAL A 266 -42.13 42.37 -16.88
CA VAL A 266 -43.08 43.47 -16.73
C VAL A 266 -43.16 44.17 -18.09
N VAL A 267 -44.37 44.19 -18.63
CA VAL A 267 -44.74 44.98 -19.79
C VAL A 267 -45.10 46.41 -19.37
#